data_574dce9b4e088e2fd94c467d9ef5e1af
#
_entry.id   574dce9b4e088e2fd94c467d9ef5e1af
#
_cell.length_a   1.000
_cell.length_b   1.000
_cell.length_c   1.000
_cell.angle_alpha   90.00
_cell.angle_beta   90.00
_cell.angle_gamma   90.00
#
_symmetry.space_group_name_H-M   'P 1'
#
loop_
_entity.id
_entity.type
_entity.pdbx_description
1 polymer ?
#
loop_
_entity_poly.entity_id
_entity_poly.type
_entity_poly.pdbx_seq_one_letter_code
_entity_poly.pdbx_strand_id
1 'polypeptide(L)'
;MSNDRTVRDGFLATVEQQIASGDPPEVRATRDRLCATGLSPGEAAQMIAIVLRNEMKQMIAESRSFDNARFAQLLEKLPALP
;
A
#
# COMPACT_ATOMS: atom_id res chain seq x y z
N MET A 1 21.42 10.22 9.01
CA MET A 1 20.27 10.55 8.18
C MET A 1 19.53 9.30 7.74
N SER A 2 18.24 9.27 7.96
CA SER A 2 17.47 8.05 7.76
C SER A 2 16.97 7.96 6.34
N ASN A 3 17.47 7.01 5.55
CA ASN A 3 16.94 6.70 4.24
C ASN A 3 15.55 6.08 4.33
N ASP A 4 15.19 5.50 5.49
CA ASP A 4 13.91 4.85 5.71
C ASP A 4 12.75 5.83 5.56
N ARG A 5 12.92 7.06 6.06
CA ARG A 5 11.88 8.07 5.96
C ARG A 5 11.60 8.47 4.51
N THR A 6 12.67 8.67 3.72
CA THR A 6 12.55 9.01 2.31
C THR A 6 11.88 7.89 1.52
N VAL A 7 12.26 6.65 1.79
CA VAL A 7 11.66 5.48 1.14
C VAL A 7 10.18 5.38 1.49
N ARG A 8 9.84 5.55 2.78
CA ARG A 8 8.45 5.50 3.22
C ARG A 8 7.62 6.60 2.59
N ASP A 9 8.16 7.81 2.50
CA ASP A 9 7.46 8.94 1.88
C ASP A 9 7.21 8.69 0.39
N GLY A 10 8.16 8.05 -0.30
CA GLY A 10 8.00 7.67 -1.70
C GLY A 10 6.88 6.67 -1.92
N PHE A 11 6.78 5.66 -1.06
CA PHE A 11 5.69 4.68 -1.14
C PHE A 11 4.35 5.32 -0.84
N LEU A 12 4.30 6.21 0.15
CA LEU A 12 3.08 6.92 0.49
C LEU A 12 2.63 7.81 -0.69
N ALA A 13 3.54 8.53 -1.31
CA ALA A 13 3.22 9.36 -2.46
C ALA A 13 2.66 8.52 -3.62
N THR A 14 3.25 7.35 -3.86
CA THR A 14 2.76 6.43 -4.88
C THR A 14 1.34 5.99 -4.59
N VAL A 15 1.06 5.61 -3.33
CA VAL A 15 -0.28 5.18 -2.92
C VAL A 15 -1.28 6.31 -3.08
N GLU A 16 -0.93 7.53 -2.68
CA GLU A 16 -1.82 8.68 -2.82
C GLU A 16 -2.13 8.97 -4.28
N GLN A 17 -1.15 8.81 -5.17
CA GLN A 17 -1.36 8.97 -6.61
C GLN A 17 -2.29 7.87 -7.14
N GLN A 18 -2.13 6.64 -6.70
CA GLN A 18 -3.00 5.53 -7.08
C GLN A 18 -4.44 5.77 -6.62
N ILE A 19 -4.60 6.31 -5.41
CA ILE A 19 -5.92 6.66 -4.89
C ILE A 19 -6.55 7.74 -5.76
N ALA A 20 -5.80 8.77 -6.10
CA ALA A 20 -6.29 9.88 -6.90
C ALA A 20 -6.70 9.44 -8.31
N SER A 21 -5.91 8.57 -8.93
CA SER A 21 -6.19 8.08 -10.28
C SER A 21 -7.23 6.96 -10.32
N GLY A 22 -7.41 6.25 -9.20
CA GLY A 22 -8.28 5.08 -9.16
C GLY A 22 -7.70 3.84 -9.82
N ASP A 23 -6.39 3.81 -10.03
CA ASP A 23 -5.73 2.70 -10.71
C ASP A 23 -4.45 2.30 -9.95
N PRO A 24 -4.39 1.07 -9.42
CA PRO A 24 -5.41 0.03 -9.54
C PRO A 24 -6.62 0.29 -8.62
N PRO A 25 -7.81 -0.16 -9.00
CA PRO A 25 -9.03 0.16 -8.23
C PRO A 25 -9.02 -0.41 -6.82
N GLU A 26 -8.28 -1.50 -6.58
CA GLU A 26 -8.18 -2.12 -5.26
C GLU A 26 -7.63 -1.17 -4.21
N VAL A 27 -6.74 -0.26 -4.60
CA VAL A 27 -6.10 0.67 -3.66
C VAL A 27 -7.14 1.66 -3.12
N ARG A 28 -7.92 2.27 -4.01
CA ARG A 28 -8.97 3.20 -3.58
C ARG A 28 -10.05 2.49 -2.79
N ALA A 29 -10.46 1.33 -3.23
CA ALA A 29 -11.47 0.53 -2.53
C ALA A 29 -11.01 0.17 -1.12
N THR A 30 -9.75 -0.20 -0.96
CA THR A 30 -9.17 -0.52 0.34
C THR A 30 -9.15 0.72 1.24
N ARG A 31 -8.74 1.88 0.69
CA ARG A 31 -8.76 3.13 1.44
C ARG A 31 -10.16 3.42 1.95
N ASP A 32 -11.16 3.32 1.09
CA ASP A 32 -12.55 3.61 1.44
C ASP A 32 -13.06 2.66 2.51
N ARG A 33 -12.74 1.37 2.40
CA ARG A 33 -13.12 0.36 3.39
C ARG A 33 -12.49 0.66 4.75
N LEU A 34 -11.20 0.99 4.78
CA LEU A 34 -10.51 1.30 6.04
C LEU A 34 -11.07 2.57 6.68
N CYS A 35 -11.38 3.58 5.88
CA CYS A 35 -12.00 4.81 6.39
C CYS A 35 -13.36 4.52 7.00
N ALA A 36 -14.12 3.58 6.43
CA ALA A 36 -15.41 3.18 6.96
C ALA A 36 -15.30 2.53 8.35
N THR A 37 -14.14 1.98 8.69
CA THR A 37 -13.89 1.41 10.03
C THR A 37 -13.40 2.44 11.04
N GLY A 38 -13.24 3.69 10.65
CA GLY A 38 -12.86 4.77 11.54
C GLY A 38 -11.45 5.30 11.37
N LEU A 39 -10.68 4.75 10.43
CA LEU A 39 -9.34 5.26 10.14
C LEU A 39 -9.43 6.54 9.31
N SER A 40 -8.49 7.46 9.52
CA SER A 40 -8.38 8.64 8.67
C SER A 40 -7.85 8.24 7.29
N PRO A 41 -8.12 9.06 6.25
CA PRO A 41 -7.56 8.80 4.93
C PRO A 41 -6.03 8.68 4.95
N GLY A 42 -5.36 9.50 5.76
CA GLY A 42 -3.90 9.42 5.90
C GLY A 42 -3.43 8.13 6.53
N GLU A 43 -4.11 7.67 7.57
CA GLU A 43 -3.79 6.39 8.22
C GLU A 43 -4.02 5.23 7.26
N ALA A 44 -5.13 5.25 6.53
CA ALA A 44 -5.42 4.21 5.56
C ALA A 44 -4.35 4.16 4.45
N ALA A 45 -3.95 5.32 3.93
CA ALA A 45 -2.92 5.40 2.91
C ALA A 45 -1.58 4.88 3.42
N GLN A 46 -1.23 5.16 4.67
CA GLN A 46 0.01 4.68 5.27
C GLN A 46 0.01 3.16 5.39
N MET A 47 -1.11 2.55 5.78
CA MET A 47 -1.22 1.10 5.86
C MET A 47 -1.04 0.44 4.50
N ILE A 48 -1.67 1.02 3.47
CA ILE A 48 -1.52 0.53 2.10
C ILE A 48 -0.06 0.66 1.65
N ALA A 49 0.61 1.76 2.01
CA ALA A 49 2.01 1.98 1.65
C ALA A 49 2.92 0.92 2.28
N ILE A 50 2.63 0.48 3.51
CA ILE A 50 3.39 -0.59 4.16
C ILE A 50 3.25 -1.89 3.38
N VAL A 51 2.04 -2.21 2.92
CA VAL A 51 1.79 -3.40 2.12
C VAL A 51 2.55 -3.32 0.80
N LEU A 52 2.49 -2.17 0.12
CA LEU A 52 3.21 -1.96 -1.13
C LEU A 52 4.70 -2.14 -0.95
N ARG A 53 5.27 -1.53 0.09
CA ARG A 53 6.70 -1.65 0.40
C ARG A 53 7.07 -3.12 0.63
N ASN A 54 6.25 -3.82 1.39
CA ASN A 54 6.52 -5.23 1.69
C ASN A 54 6.53 -6.07 0.41
N GLU A 55 5.58 -5.85 -0.49
CA GLU A 55 5.52 -6.59 -1.75
C GLU A 55 6.68 -6.25 -2.66
N MET A 56 7.10 -4.98 -2.69
CA MET A 56 8.27 -4.58 -3.46
C MET A 56 9.54 -5.27 -2.95
N LYS A 57 9.69 -5.36 -1.63
CA LYS A 57 10.84 -6.05 -1.03
C LYS A 57 10.84 -7.54 -1.39
N GLN A 58 9.66 -8.18 -1.35
CA GLN A 58 9.55 -9.59 -1.73
C GLN A 58 9.88 -9.81 -3.20
N MET A 59 9.39 -8.92 -4.06
CA MET A 59 9.69 -8.97 -5.49
C MET A 59 11.19 -8.96 -5.74
N ILE A 60 11.90 -8.04 -5.08
CA ILE A 60 13.35 -7.91 -5.22
C ILE A 60 14.05 -9.14 -4.67
N ALA A 61 13.67 -9.59 -3.46
CA ALA A 61 14.28 -10.74 -2.81
C ALA A 61 14.12 -12.02 -3.61
N GLU A 62 12.99 -12.17 -4.31
CA GLU A 62 12.67 -13.37 -5.09
C GLU A 62 12.99 -13.21 -6.57
N SER A 63 13.55 -12.07 -6.97
CA SER A 63 13.91 -11.75 -8.36
C SER A 63 12.75 -12.03 -9.32
N ARG A 64 11.56 -11.59 -8.94
CA ARG A 64 10.34 -11.78 -9.73
C ARG A 64 9.64 -10.46 -10.04
N SER A 65 8.67 -10.50 -10.94
CA SER A 65 7.83 -9.35 -11.24
C SER A 65 6.86 -9.06 -10.09
N PHE A 66 6.33 -7.83 -10.07
CA PHE A 66 5.32 -7.44 -9.10
C PHE A 66 4.07 -8.30 -9.30
N ASP A 67 3.57 -8.87 -8.20
CA ASP A 67 2.40 -9.74 -8.23
C ASP A 67 1.17 -8.96 -7.78
N ASN A 68 0.40 -8.49 -8.75
CA ASN A 68 -0.80 -7.69 -8.49
C ASN A 68 -1.86 -8.48 -7.71
N ALA A 69 -2.02 -9.77 -7.99
CA ALA A 69 -2.99 -10.61 -7.29
C ALA A 69 -2.62 -10.76 -5.82
N ARG A 70 -1.34 -10.98 -5.53
CA ARG A 70 -0.86 -11.07 -4.14
C ARG A 70 -1.02 -9.74 -3.42
N PHE A 71 -0.72 -8.64 -4.10
CA PHE A 71 -0.89 -7.31 -3.52
C PHE A 71 -2.36 -7.08 -3.13
N ALA A 72 -3.29 -7.39 -4.03
CA ALA A 72 -4.72 -7.27 -3.75
C ALA A 72 -5.15 -8.13 -2.57
N GLN A 73 -4.64 -9.36 -2.46
CA GLN A 73 -4.93 -10.24 -1.34
C GLN A 73 -4.43 -9.67 -0.02
N LEU A 74 -3.23 -9.09 -0.03
CA LEU A 74 -2.66 -8.47 1.17
C LEU A 74 -3.46 -7.24 1.59
N LEU A 75 -3.94 -6.46 0.62
CA LEU A 75 -4.80 -5.31 0.91
C LEU A 75 -6.11 -5.75 1.59
N GLU A 76 -6.68 -6.88 1.17
CA GLU A 76 -7.91 -7.39 1.77
C GLU A 76 -7.73 -7.74 3.24
N LYS A 77 -6.52 -8.08 3.66
CA LYS A 77 -6.23 -8.44 5.05
C LYS A 77 -6.10 -7.23 5.97
N LEU A 78 -5.94 -6.03 5.42
CA LEU A 78 -5.84 -4.85 6.25
C LEU A 78 -7.11 -4.66 7.08
N PRO A 79 -7.01 -4.22 8.34
CA PRO A 79 -5.86 -3.60 9.00
C PRO A 79 -4.79 -4.57 9.53
N ALA A 80 -4.89 -5.87 9.28
CA ALA A 80 -3.82 -6.78 9.66
C ALA A 80 -2.61 -6.56 8.75
N LEU A 81 -1.50 -6.11 9.32
CA LEU A 81 -0.28 -5.84 8.56
C LEU A 81 0.49 -7.13 8.30
N PRO A 82 1.21 -7.19 7.15
CA PRO A 82 2.02 -8.35 6.82
C PRO A 82 3.23 -8.52 7.73
#